data_46c148cafabddc43119873db84b9b93c
#
_entry.id   46c148cafabddc43119873db84b9b93c
#
_cell.length_a   1.000
_cell.length_b   1.000
_cell.length_c   1.000
_cell.angle_alpha   90.00
_cell.angle_beta   90.00
_cell.angle_gamma   90.00
#
_symmetry.space_group_name_H-M   'P 1'
#
loop_
_entity.id
_entity.type
_entity.pdbx_description
1 polymer ?
#
loop_
_entity_poly.entity_id
_entity_poly.type
_entity_poly.pdbx_seq_one_letter_code
_entity_poly.pdbx_strand_id
1 'polypeptide(L)'
;MSYITTSKLSRRRIRNRKRVLIVNCYFDYTRLSVPRPFKSPQAMAPVYLAGAFSDELVDIRLYNEQSSGPLEDENLLSWPDMLVLTGLTSAFDRMLHLTAYARTKNTNVIVVAGGSPIRAIPNYSQRFFDYCCCGDIEQMNEVITDAFGEDYVAREMLPRYDLAYWTRRFGYIETSRNCNFRCPFCALTGEGVGYQKYDLEYIRKQIIAMGKKKYVIFIDNNFYGNDRKFFLERLDLIKDMRKAGYLRSWAALVTTDFFHKDENLELVRDAGCLGLFTGIEAFDTQWLQNNKAQNAHFPQVELISKSLDAGVVFHYGLIMDV
;
A
#
# COMPACT_ATOMS: atom_id res chain seq x y z
N MET A 1 7.59 21.69 13.34
CA MET A 1 6.30 21.25 12.75
C MET A 1 5.97 19.90 13.36
N SER A 2 4.75 19.71 13.88
CA SER A 2 4.33 18.42 14.44
C SER A 2 4.20 17.40 13.31
N TYR A 3 4.98 16.34 13.34
CA TYR A 3 4.95 15.23 12.39
C TYR A 3 3.89 14.18 12.74
N ILE A 4 2.98 14.51 13.65
CA ILE A 4 1.93 13.60 14.14
C ILE A 4 0.59 14.20 13.78
N THR A 5 -0.23 13.43 13.10
CA THR A 5 -1.61 13.80 12.79
C THR A 5 -2.56 12.96 13.64
N THR A 6 -3.47 13.61 14.35
CA THR A 6 -4.55 12.98 15.09
C THR A 6 -5.88 13.25 14.40
N SER A 7 -6.85 12.36 14.55
CA SER A 7 -8.19 12.58 13.99
C SER A 7 -8.84 13.84 14.58
N LYS A 8 -9.50 14.63 13.73
CA LYS A 8 -10.25 15.83 14.13
C LYS A 8 -11.67 15.52 14.60
N LEU A 9 -12.04 14.24 14.69
CA LEU A 9 -13.39 13.85 15.11
C LEU A 9 -13.66 14.26 16.57
N SER A 10 -14.81 14.82 16.80
CA SER A 10 -15.24 15.54 17.99
C SER A 10 -14.82 14.85 19.28
N ARG A 11 -14.12 15.60 20.15
CA ARG A 11 -13.67 15.22 21.49
C ARG A 11 -14.83 15.04 22.48
N ARG A 12 -15.78 14.14 22.19
CA ARG A 12 -16.57 13.58 23.27
C ARG A 12 -15.62 12.68 24.06
N ARG A 13 -15.30 13.06 25.29
CA ARG A 13 -14.54 12.23 26.24
C ARG A 13 -15.35 10.96 26.56
N ILE A 14 -15.23 9.97 25.71
CA ILE A 14 -15.60 8.60 26.03
C ILE A 14 -14.51 8.09 26.95
N ARG A 15 -14.86 7.71 28.15
CA ARG A 15 -13.92 7.39 29.25
C ARG A 15 -12.99 6.19 29.00
N ASN A 16 -13.11 5.46 27.86
CA ASN A 16 -12.37 4.23 27.56
C ASN A 16 -11.85 4.13 26.12
N ARG A 17 -11.49 5.28 25.50
CA ARG A 17 -10.85 5.20 24.16
C ARG A 17 -9.49 4.53 24.27
N LYS A 18 -9.24 3.52 23.43
CA LYS A 18 -7.92 2.91 23.26
C LYS A 18 -7.01 3.80 22.41
N ARG A 19 -5.72 3.75 22.68
CA ARG A 19 -4.71 4.56 22.00
C ARG A 19 -3.85 3.65 21.12
N VAL A 20 -3.80 3.92 19.84
CA VAL A 20 -3.07 3.12 18.86
C VAL A 20 -2.06 4.00 18.13
N LEU A 21 -0.81 3.58 18.14
CA LEU A 21 0.26 4.18 17.35
C LEU A 21 0.65 3.21 16.23
N ILE A 22 0.52 3.65 14.99
CA ILE A 22 0.93 2.86 13.82
C ILE A 22 2.18 3.51 13.21
N VAL A 23 3.26 2.74 13.12
CA VAL A 23 4.56 3.22 12.65
C VAL A 23 4.94 2.50 11.36
N ASN A 24 5.20 3.28 10.31
CA ASN A 24 5.96 2.79 9.18
C ASN A 24 7.44 2.82 9.53
N CYS A 25 7.99 1.66 9.85
CA CYS A 25 9.40 1.50 10.19
C CYS A 25 10.25 1.67 8.94
N TYR A 26 11.32 2.41 9.07
CA TYR A 26 12.17 2.77 7.96
C TYR A 26 13.57 2.18 8.11
N PHE A 27 14.07 1.65 7.01
CA PHE A 27 15.48 1.29 6.90
C PHE A 27 16.29 2.52 6.54
N ASP A 28 17.31 2.82 7.33
CA ASP A 28 18.22 3.93 7.04
C ASP A 28 19.23 3.54 5.96
N TYR A 29 19.01 4.02 4.74
CA TYR A 29 19.90 3.77 3.60
C TYR A 29 21.32 4.31 3.82
N THR A 30 21.52 5.27 4.72
CA THR A 30 22.84 5.78 5.03
C THR A 30 23.75 4.71 5.65
N ARG A 31 23.18 3.71 6.32
CA ARG A 31 23.91 2.56 6.86
C ARG A 31 24.58 1.71 5.79
N LEU A 32 24.09 1.77 4.55
CA LEU A 32 24.65 1.08 3.39
C LEU A 32 25.46 2.00 2.49
N SER A 33 25.73 3.24 2.90
CA SER A 33 26.36 4.27 2.05
C SER A 33 25.61 4.51 0.73
N VAL A 34 24.34 4.18 0.67
CA VAL A 34 23.49 4.42 -0.50
C VAL A 34 22.80 5.76 -0.35
N PRO A 35 22.87 6.65 -1.34
CA PRO A 35 22.14 7.91 -1.30
C PRO A 35 20.65 7.69 -1.11
N ARG A 36 20.02 8.50 -0.25
CA ARG A 36 18.55 8.45 -0.04
C ARG A 36 17.86 8.65 -1.39
N PRO A 37 16.96 7.75 -1.81
CA PRO A 37 16.25 7.94 -3.06
C PRO A 37 15.49 9.26 -3.02
N PHE A 38 15.65 10.08 -4.02
CA PHE A 38 15.05 11.42 -4.08
C PHE A 38 13.53 11.41 -4.01
N LYS A 39 12.92 10.30 -4.44
CA LYS A 39 11.46 10.08 -4.38
C LYS A 39 11.17 8.63 -4.03
N SER A 40 11.15 8.33 -2.76
CA SER A 40 10.66 7.03 -2.30
C SER A 40 9.14 6.94 -2.46
N PRO A 41 8.61 5.75 -2.80
CA PRO A 41 7.17 5.49 -2.73
C PRO A 41 6.64 5.86 -1.34
N GLN A 42 5.44 6.42 -1.30
CA GLN A 42 4.83 6.80 -0.03
C GLN A 42 4.34 5.54 0.71
N ALA A 43 4.60 5.47 2.00
CA ALA A 43 4.12 4.38 2.83
C ALA A 43 2.59 4.46 2.99
N MET A 44 1.87 3.47 2.49
CA MET A 44 0.40 3.43 2.55
C MET A 44 -0.13 2.43 3.56
N ALA A 45 0.62 1.40 3.92
CA ALA A 45 0.19 0.42 4.90
C ALA A 45 -0.37 1.04 6.21
N PRO A 46 0.26 2.05 6.84
CA PRO A 46 -0.31 2.67 8.02
C PRO A 46 -1.68 3.31 7.81
N VAL A 47 -1.92 3.86 6.62
CA VAL A 47 -3.18 4.54 6.27
C VAL A 47 -4.34 3.54 6.16
N TYR A 48 -4.08 2.40 5.55
CA TYR A 48 -5.05 1.32 5.41
C TYR A 48 -5.24 0.57 6.74
N LEU A 49 -4.17 0.26 7.47
CA LEU A 49 -4.25 -0.36 8.79
C LEU A 49 -5.05 0.47 9.80
N ALA A 50 -4.93 1.80 9.74
CA ALA A 50 -5.72 2.70 10.58
C ALA A 50 -7.23 2.59 10.31
N GLY A 51 -7.62 2.20 9.10
CA GLY A 51 -9.01 1.98 8.71
C GLY A 51 -9.66 0.77 9.38
N ALA A 52 -8.90 -0.14 9.98
CA ALA A 52 -9.42 -1.30 10.69
C ALA A 52 -10.03 -0.96 12.05
N PHE A 53 -9.66 0.19 12.62
CA PHE A 53 -10.07 0.58 13.97
C PHE A 53 -11.30 1.48 13.97
N SER A 54 -12.19 1.28 14.93
CA SER A 54 -13.35 2.16 15.20
C SER A 54 -12.85 3.58 15.51
N ASP A 55 -13.24 4.57 14.72
CA ASP A 55 -12.89 5.98 14.92
C ASP A 55 -13.60 6.62 16.12
N GLU A 56 -14.70 6.00 16.60
CA GLU A 56 -15.41 6.42 17.79
C GLU A 56 -14.69 5.98 19.08
N LEU A 57 -14.09 4.78 19.09
CA LEU A 57 -13.54 4.13 20.29
C LEU A 57 -12.01 4.13 20.34
N VAL A 58 -11.33 4.51 19.26
CA VAL A 58 -9.86 4.48 19.18
C VAL A 58 -9.29 5.84 18.82
N ASP A 59 -8.28 6.27 19.57
CA ASP A 59 -7.44 7.41 19.21
C ASP A 59 -6.21 6.88 18.46
N ILE A 60 -6.11 7.23 17.17
CA ILE A 60 -5.06 6.73 16.28
C ILE A 60 -4.06 7.83 15.99
N ARG A 61 -2.76 7.48 16.05
CA ARG A 61 -1.68 8.30 15.54
C ARG A 61 -0.87 7.50 14.54
N LEU A 62 -0.50 8.15 13.43
CA LEU A 62 0.40 7.59 12.43
C LEU A 62 1.76 8.26 12.54
N TYR A 63 2.81 7.46 12.42
CA TYR A 63 4.18 7.95 12.29
C TYR A 63 4.88 7.28 11.12
N ASN A 64 5.42 8.08 10.21
CA ASN A 64 6.15 7.57 9.06
C ASN A 64 7.63 7.97 9.16
N GLU A 65 8.48 7.03 9.59
CA GLU A 65 9.92 7.28 9.76
C GLU A 65 10.60 7.67 8.45
N GLN A 66 10.10 7.19 7.30
CA GLN A 66 10.64 7.56 5.99
C GLN A 66 10.52 9.07 5.71
N SER A 67 9.46 9.69 6.19
CA SER A 67 9.17 11.11 5.97
C SER A 67 9.64 12.01 7.10
N SER A 68 9.64 11.49 8.34
CA SER A 68 9.85 12.26 9.56
C SER A 68 11.19 12.00 10.23
N GLY A 69 11.92 10.97 9.78
CA GLY A 69 13.09 10.48 10.47
C GLY A 69 12.76 9.47 11.57
N PRO A 70 13.77 8.93 12.25
CA PRO A 70 13.60 7.94 13.30
C PRO A 70 12.66 8.44 14.40
N LEU A 71 11.80 7.57 14.90
CA LEU A 71 10.93 7.85 16.04
C LEU A 71 11.75 7.79 17.33
N GLU A 72 12.00 8.94 17.93
CA GLU A 72 12.78 9.12 19.17
C GLU A 72 11.96 9.74 20.30
N ASP A 73 10.72 10.19 20.01
CA ASP A 73 9.85 10.83 20.99
C ASP A 73 9.37 9.82 22.03
N GLU A 74 9.95 9.92 23.25
CA GLU A 74 9.60 9.05 24.37
C GLU A 74 8.14 9.18 24.82
N ASN A 75 7.57 10.37 24.71
CA ASN A 75 6.16 10.57 25.06
C ASN A 75 5.26 9.86 24.07
N LEU A 76 5.64 9.84 22.79
CA LEU A 76 4.88 9.11 21.78
C LEU A 76 5.03 7.60 21.94
N LEU A 77 6.21 7.10 22.33
CA LEU A 77 6.43 5.68 22.57
C LEU A 77 5.77 5.16 23.85
N SER A 78 5.58 6.01 24.87
CA SER A 78 4.87 5.65 26.09
C SER A 78 3.35 5.78 25.99
N TRP A 79 2.86 6.48 24.96
CA TRP A 79 1.45 6.84 24.82
C TRP A 79 0.51 5.68 24.45
N PRO A 80 0.86 4.73 23.54
CA PRO A 80 -0.11 3.79 23.02
C PRO A 80 -0.42 2.65 23.97
N ASP A 81 -1.67 2.18 23.92
CA ASP A 81 -2.07 0.88 24.47
C ASP A 81 -1.70 -0.24 23.48
N MET A 82 -1.66 0.08 22.15
CA MET A 82 -1.19 -0.82 21.09
C MET A 82 -0.26 -0.08 20.13
N LEU A 83 0.91 -0.67 19.88
CA LEU A 83 1.90 -0.24 18.89
C LEU A 83 1.86 -1.18 17.69
N VAL A 84 1.49 -0.67 16.52
CA VAL A 84 1.46 -1.44 15.26
C VAL A 84 2.66 -1.04 14.41
N LEU A 85 3.50 -2.01 14.08
CA LEU A 85 4.72 -1.84 13.31
C LEU A 85 4.57 -2.46 11.92
N THR A 86 4.86 -1.70 10.89
CA THR A 86 4.87 -2.19 9.50
C THR A 86 6.09 -1.65 8.76
N GLY A 87 6.54 -2.33 7.72
CA GLY A 87 7.69 -1.90 6.93
C GLY A 87 8.12 -2.94 5.91
N LEU A 88 9.13 -2.59 5.12
CA LEU A 88 9.78 -3.51 4.19
C LEU A 88 10.73 -4.46 4.95
N THR A 89 11.19 -5.51 4.27
CA THR A 89 12.09 -6.54 4.85
C THR A 89 13.33 -5.94 5.54
N SER A 90 13.90 -4.89 4.97
CA SER A 90 15.04 -4.16 5.53
C SER A 90 14.76 -3.44 6.86
N ALA A 91 13.49 -3.25 7.24
CA ALA A 91 13.11 -2.55 8.46
C ALA A 91 12.95 -3.47 9.69
N PHE A 92 13.22 -4.76 9.58
CA PHE A 92 12.98 -5.71 10.67
C PHE A 92 13.73 -5.35 11.95
N ASP A 93 15.01 -5.00 11.87
CA ASP A 93 15.81 -4.58 13.03
C ASP A 93 15.22 -3.33 13.70
N ARG A 94 14.68 -2.41 12.88
CA ARG A 94 14.03 -1.21 13.41
C ARG A 94 12.73 -1.54 14.16
N MET A 95 11.96 -2.54 13.68
CA MET A 95 10.79 -3.04 14.41
C MET A 95 11.17 -3.60 15.78
N LEU A 96 12.26 -4.38 15.87
CA LEU A 96 12.79 -4.90 17.14
C LEU A 96 13.20 -3.77 18.08
N HIS A 97 13.93 -2.78 17.57
CA HIS A 97 14.31 -1.57 18.31
C HIS A 97 13.12 -0.84 18.91
N LEU A 98 12.11 -0.54 18.09
CA LEU A 98 10.92 0.18 18.55
C LEU A 98 10.13 -0.63 19.57
N THR A 99 10.06 -1.95 19.40
CA THR A 99 9.43 -2.86 20.36
C THR A 99 10.12 -2.78 21.73
N ALA A 100 11.45 -2.90 21.76
CA ALA A 100 12.23 -2.81 22.98
C ALA A 100 12.04 -1.45 23.66
N TYR A 101 12.13 -0.36 22.89
CA TYR A 101 11.93 1.00 23.37
C TYR A 101 10.53 1.22 23.96
N ALA A 102 9.48 0.83 23.24
CA ALA A 102 8.11 0.98 23.71
C ALA A 102 7.88 0.20 25.02
N ARG A 103 8.37 -1.01 25.12
CA ARG A 103 8.24 -1.84 26.34
C ARG A 103 9.00 -1.29 27.54
N THR A 104 10.11 -0.58 27.34
CA THR A 104 10.79 0.12 28.44
C THR A 104 10.03 1.34 28.95
N LYS A 105 9.19 1.98 28.10
CA LYS A 105 8.39 3.16 28.45
C LYS A 105 6.97 2.81 28.89
N ASN A 106 6.41 1.72 28.37
CA ASN A 106 5.09 1.20 28.71
C ASN A 106 5.14 -0.33 28.71
N THR A 107 5.26 -0.94 29.88
CA THR A 107 5.36 -2.40 30.04
C THR A 107 4.10 -3.17 29.61
N ASN A 108 2.96 -2.47 29.49
CA ASN A 108 1.68 -3.06 29.13
C ASN A 108 1.32 -2.83 27.65
N VAL A 109 2.21 -2.25 26.85
CA VAL A 109 1.94 -2.02 25.44
C VAL A 109 1.81 -3.32 24.66
N ILE A 110 0.74 -3.48 23.92
CA ILE A 110 0.55 -4.57 22.97
C ILE A 110 1.31 -4.21 21.69
N VAL A 111 2.20 -5.08 21.22
CA VAL A 111 2.98 -4.85 20.01
C VAL A 111 2.53 -5.80 18.90
N VAL A 112 2.05 -5.21 17.83
CA VAL A 112 1.61 -5.90 16.61
C VAL A 112 2.63 -5.62 15.50
N ALA A 113 3.10 -6.64 14.81
CA ALA A 113 4.01 -6.48 13.68
C ALA A 113 3.45 -7.14 12.42
N GLY A 114 3.62 -6.48 11.27
CA GLY A 114 3.17 -6.96 9.97
C GLY A 114 4.08 -6.50 8.83
N GLY A 115 3.72 -6.90 7.61
CA GLY A 115 4.46 -6.58 6.39
C GLY A 115 5.43 -7.67 5.97
N SER A 116 6.21 -7.40 4.92
CA SER A 116 7.07 -8.39 4.27
C SER A 116 8.05 -9.13 5.22
N PRO A 117 8.70 -8.49 6.22
CA PRO A 117 9.61 -9.23 7.10
C PRO A 117 8.89 -10.27 7.95
N ILE A 118 7.68 -9.96 8.41
CA ILE A 118 6.92 -10.86 9.27
C ILE A 118 6.41 -12.07 8.47
N ARG A 119 5.97 -11.84 7.23
CA ARG A 119 5.59 -12.92 6.30
C ARG A 119 6.77 -13.84 5.95
N ALA A 120 7.98 -13.28 5.82
CA ALA A 120 9.17 -14.04 5.46
C ALA A 120 9.67 -14.96 6.57
N ILE A 121 9.56 -14.53 7.84
CA ILE A 121 10.11 -15.26 8.99
C ILE A 121 9.11 -15.30 10.17
N PRO A 122 7.90 -15.86 9.98
CA PRO A 122 6.83 -15.78 10.97
C PRO A 122 7.18 -16.42 12.31
N ASN A 123 7.73 -17.63 12.30
CA ASN A 123 8.11 -18.37 13.52
C ASN A 123 9.21 -17.66 14.33
N TYR A 124 10.11 -16.95 13.65
CA TYR A 124 11.14 -16.17 14.32
C TYR A 124 10.55 -14.89 14.93
N SER A 125 9.66 -14.24 14.19
CA SER A 125 9.01 -12.98 14.57
C SER A 125 8.13 -13.12 15.81
N GLN A 126 7.43 -14.25 15.99
CA GLN A 126 6.59 -14.55 17.17
C GLN A 126 7.32 -14.51 18.50
N ARG A 127 8.66 -14.55 18.48
CA ARG A 127 9.49 -14.45 19.69
C ARG A 127 9.55 -13.02 20.25
N PHE A 128 9.20 -12.02 19.46
CA PHE A 128 9.43 -10.60 19.78
C PHE A 128 8.16 -9.77 19.88
N PHE A 129 7.10 -10.14 19.15
CA PHE A 129 5.86 -9.37 19.06
C PHE A 129 4.71 -10.16 19.69
N ASP A 130 3.74 -9.44 20.22
CA ASP A 130 2.55 -10.07 20.81
C ASP A 130 1.63 -10.64 19.70
N TYR A 131 1.57 -9.96 18.56
CA TYR A 131 0.87 -10.41 17.35
C TYR A 131 1.76 -10.26 16.11
N CYS A 132 1.78 -11.31 15.28
CA CYS A 132 2.47 -11.34 13.99
C CYS A 132 1.45 -11.49 12.87
N CYS A 133 1.19 -10.41 12.11
CA CYS A 133 0.27 -10.41 11.00
C CYS A 133 0.97 -10.85 9.71
N CYS A 134 0.75 -12.09 9.29
CA CYS A 134 1.28 -12.65 8.05
C CYS A 134 0.31 -12.52 6.87
N GLY A 135 -0.96 -12.21 7.14
CA GLY A 135 -2.01 -11.96 6.16
C GLY A 135 -2.06 -10.53 5.66
N ASP A 136 -3.17 -10.18 5.05
CA ASP A 136 -3.48 -8.83 4.60
C ASP A 136 -4.05 -7.97 5.73
N ILE A 137 -4.41 -6.74 5.40
CA ILE A 137 -4.86 -5.74 6.39
C ILE A 137 -6.11 -6.19 7.17
N GLU A 138 -6.94 -7.06 6.60
CA GLU A 138 -8.14 -7.61 7.23
C GLU A 138 -7.81 -8.46 8.46
N GLN A 139 -6.60 -9.02 8.55
CA GLN A 139 -6.15 -9.75 9.74
C GLN A 139 -6.11 -8.86 10.98
N MET A 140 -6.02 -7.54 10.81
CA MET A 140 -6.11 -6.61 11.93
C MET A 140 -7.45 -6.71 12.69
N ASN A 141 -8.53 -7.11 12.03
CA ASN A 141 -9.83 -7.27 12.70
C ASN A 141 -9.77 -8.36 13.79
N GLU A 142 -9.08 -9.47 13.50
CA GLU A 142 -8.88 -10.55 14.47
C GLU A 142 -8.03 -10.08 15.65
N VAL A 143 -6.92 -9.37 15.37
CA VAL A 143 -6.05 -8.80 16.40
C VAL A 143 -6.79 -7.79 17.27
N ILE A 144 -7.57 -6.89 16.66
CA ILE A 144 -8.35 -5.87 17.42
C ILE A 144 -9.38 -6.56 18.29
N THR A 145 -10.08 -7.57 17.76
CA THR A 145 -11.12 -8.32 18.50
C THR A 145 -10.51 -9.03 19.71
N ASP A 146 -9.37 -9.70 19.54
CA ASP A 146 -8.71 -10.41 20.62
C ASP A 146 -8.13 -9.45 21.68
N ALA A 147 -7.49 -8.36 21.24
CA ALA A 147 -6.79 -7.43 22.13
C ALA A 147 -7.73 -6.45 22.85
N PHE A 148 -8.79 -5.96 22.18
CA PHE A 148 -9.65 -4.88 22.67
C PHE A 148 -11.13 -5.23 22.71
N GLY A 149 -11.59 -6.17 21.89
CA GLY A 149 -12.98 -6.54 21.70
C GLY A 149 -13.54 -6.10 20.36
N GLU A 150 -14.63 -6.73 19.93
CA GLU A 150 -15.26 -6.54 18.62
C GLU A 150 -15.74 -5.10 18.37
N ASP A 151 -16.19 -4.39 19.40
CA ASP A 151 -16.65 -3.01 19.30
C ASP A 151 -15.56 -2.04 18.78
N TYR A 152 -14.29 -2.39 18.96
CA TYR A 152 -13.15 -1.58 18.52
C TYR A 152 -12.78 -1.78 17.04
N VAL A 153 -13.38 -2.75 16.37
CA VAL A 153 -13.23 -2.97 14.91
C VAL A 153 -14.08 -1.97 14.14
N ALA A 154 -13.55 -1.41 13.07
CA ALA A 154 -14.30 -0.53 12.19
C ALA A 154 -15.44 -1.29 11.50
N ARG A 155 -16.60 -0.66 11.35
CA ARG A 155 -17.73 -1.23 10.59
C ARG A 155 -17.41 -1.41 9.11
N GLU A 156 -16.60 -0.53 8.57
CA GLU A 156 -16.11 -0.58 7.20
C GLU A 156 -14.65 -0.11 7.19
N MET A 157 -13.77 -0.90 6.63
CA MET A 157 -12.33 -0.59 6.59
C MET A 157 -12.04 0.38 5.44
N LEU A 158 -12.01 1.67 5.71
CA LEU A 158 -11.65 2.71 4.76
C LEU A 158 -10.31 3.34 5.13
N PRO A 159 -9.45 3.65 4.13
CA PRO A 159 -8.14 4.24 4.40
C PRO A 159 -8.24 5.62 5.05
N ARG A 160 -7.47 5.83 6.13
CA ARG A 160 -7.47 7.05 6.93
C ARG A 160 -6.48 8.10 6.39
N TYR A 161 -6.80 8.65 5.23
CA TYR A 161 -5.99 9.69 4.60
C TYR A 161 -5.93 11.00 5.37
N ASP A 162 -6.91 11.25 6.22
CA ASP A 162 -6.94 12.38 7.15
C ASP A 162 -5.77 12.37 8.14
N LEU A 163 -5.19 11.19 8.40
CA LEU A 163 -4.02 11.00 9.27
C LEU A 163 -2.69 10.99 8.50
N ALA A 164 -2.73 10.90 7.16
CA ALA A 164 -1.55 10.72 6.31
C ALA A 164 -0.91 12.07 5.91
N TYR A 165 -0.20 12.72 6.83
CA TYR A 165 0.42 14.03 6.63
C TYR A 165 1.47 14.07 5.50
N TRP A 166 2.00 12.93 5.09
CA TRP A 166 3.05 12.82 4.06
C TRP A 166 2.51 12.70 2.63
N THR A 167 1.24 12.38 2.41
CA THR A 167 0.70 12.09 1.07
C THR A 167 0.47 13.35 0.20
N ARG A 168 0.30 14.52 0.79
CA ARG A 168 0.14 15.84 0.13
C ARG A 168 -0.70 15.79 -1.15
N ARG A 169 -0.03 15.88 -2.35
CA ARG A 169 -0.66 15.93 -3.68
C ARG A 169 -0.93 14.57 -4.29
N PHE A 170 -0.37 13.51 -3.70
CA PHE A 170 -0.51 12.14 -4.19
C PHE A 170 -1.55 11.37 -3.37
N GLY A 171 -2.34 10.57 -4.07
CA GLY A 171 -3.23 9.58 -3.50
C GLY A 171 -2.87 8.20 -4.02
N TYR A 172 -3.27 7.17 -3.30
CA TYR A 172 -2.99 5.78 -3.64
C TYR A 172 -4.26 4.98 -3.39
N ILE A 173 -4.77 4.29 -4.40
CA ILE A 173 -6.02 3.53 -4.33
C ILE A 173 -5.74 2.11 -4.76
N GLU A 174 -6.26 1.15 -4.03
CA GLU A 174 -6.27 -0.26 -4.38
C GLU A 174 -7.65 -0.61 -4.91
N THR A 175 -7.74 -1.08 -6.17
CA THR A 175 -9.02 -1.51 -6.77
C THR A 175 -9.10 -3.02 -6.95
N SER A 176 -7.96 -3.68 -6.88
CA SER A 176 -7.82 -5.12 -6.84
C SER A 176 -6.56 -5.51 -6.09
N ARG A 177 -6.55 -6.68 -5.50
CA ARG A 177 -5.44 -7.21 -4.72
C ARG A 177 -4.87 -8.45 -5.39
N ASN A 178 -3.55 -8.63 -5.23
CA ASN A 178 -2.76 -9.68 -5.85
C ASN A 178 -2.76 -9.58 -7.39
N CYS A 179 -2.24 -10.60 -8.06
CA CYS A 179 -2.11 -10.63 -9.50
C CYS A 179 -2.81 -11.87 -10.05
N ASN A 180 -3.43 -11.73 -11.22
CA ASN A 180 -4.05 -12.84 -11.95
C ASN A 180 -3.02 -13.76 -12.63
N PHE A 181 -1.74 -13.39 -12.64
CA PHE A 181 -0.63 -14.22 -13.13
C PHE A 181 0.16 -14.85 -11.97
N ARG A 182 0.89 -15.95 -12.28
CA ARG A 182 1.71 -16.69 -11.32
C ARG A 182 3.13 -16.86 -11.84
N CYS A 183 3.83 -15.74 -12.00
CA CYS A 183 5.23 -15.77 -12.42
C CYS A 183 6.11 -16.40 -11.34
N PRO A 184 7.00 -17.37 -11.67
CA PRO A 184 7.72 -18.15 -10.68
C PRO A 184 8.71 -17.32 -9.82
N PHE A 185 9.20 -16.20 -10.32
CA PHE A 185 10.09 -15.28 -9.60
C PHE A 185 9.36 -14.26 -8.72
N CYS A 186 8.03 -14.17 -8.84
CA CYS A 186 7.25 -13.13 -8.17
C CYS A 186 6.91 -13.53 -6.72
N ALA A 187 7.18 -12.64 -5.77
CA ALA A 187 6.85 -12.85 -4.36
C ALA A 187 5.35 -13.12 -4.14
N LEU A 188 4.46 -12.47 -4.91
CA LEU A 188 3.01 -12.71 -4.82
C LEU A 188 2.61 -14.14 -5.15
N THR A 189 3.35 -14.80 -6.04
CA THR A 189 3.14 -16.21 -6.34
C THR A 189 3.46 -17.08 -5.13
N GLY A 190 4.53 -16.75 -4.40
CA GLY A 190 4.93 -17.43 -3.16
C GLY A 190 3.95 -17.23 -2.01
N GLU A 191 3.24 -16.11 -1.97
CA GLU A 191 2.20 -15.84 -0.96
C GLU A 191 0.94 -16.71 -1.13
N GLY A 192 0.70 -17.23 -2.33
CA GLY A 192 -0.38 -18.20 -2.62
C GLY A 192 -1.80 -17.62 -2.60
N VAL A 193 -1.96 -16.32 -2.40
CA VAL A 193 -3.28 -15.66 -2.34
C VAL A 193 -3.78 -15.35 -3.75
N GLY A 194 -5.04 -15.66 -4.03
CA GLY A 194 -5.66 -15.42 -5.34
C GLY A 194 -5.94 -13.95 -5.62
N TYR A 195 -6.11 -13.64 -6.92
CA TYR A 195 -6.54 -12.32 -7.38
C TYR A 195 -7.95 -12.00 -6.86
N GLN A 196 -8.12 -10.82 -6.28
CA GLN A 196 -9.39 -10.33 -5.74
C GLN A 196 -9.70 -8.94 -6.30
N LYS A 197 -10.98 -8.69 -6.60
CA LYS A 197 -11.48 -7.39 -7.04
C LYS A 197 -12.33 -6.77 -5.93
N TYR A 198 -12.15 -5.49 -5.71
CA TYR A 198 -13.10 -4.74 -4.88
C TYR A 198 -14.33 -4.33 -5.71
N ASP A 199 -15.47 -4.19 -5.06
CA ASP A 199 -16.63 -3.63 -5.72
C ASP A 199 -16.46 -2.12 -6.02
N LEU A 200 -17.18 -1.64 -7.03
CA LEU A 200 -17.03 -0.26 -7.50
C LEU A 200 -17.45 0.77 -6.45
N GLU A 201 -18.40 0.43 -5.59
CA GLU A 201 -18.85 1.35 -4.54
C GLU A 201 -17.79 1.47 -3.45
N TYR A 202 -17.12 0.38 -3.08
CA TYR A 202 -15.99 0.43 -2.15
C TYR A 202 -14.81 1.24 -2.73
N ILE A 203 -14.52 1.07 -4.03
CA ILE A 203 -13.50 1.88 -4.72
C ILE A 203 -13.88 3.38 -4.69
N ARG A 204 -15.15 3.70 -4.95
CA ARG A 204 -15.68 5.07 -4.84
C ARG A 204 -15.48 5.64 -3.44
N LYS A 205 -15.82 4.87 -2.40
CA LYS A 205 -15.64 5.26 -0.99
C LYS A 205 -14.17 5.50 -0.64
N GLN A 206 -13.25 4.67 -1.12
CA GLN A 206 -11.81 4.88 -0.94
C GLN A 206 -11.36 6.21 -1.57
N ILE A 207 -11.82 6.52 -2.80
CA ILE A 207 -11.49 7.79 -3.47
C ILE A 207 -12.06 8.99 -2.69
N ILE A 208 -13.27 8.88 -2.17
CA ILE A 208 -13.88 9.93 -1.33
C ILE A 208 -13.09 10.11 -0.03
N ALA A 209 -12.75 9.03 0.65
CA ALA A 209 -11.95 9.03 1.89
C ALA A 209 -10.54 9.61 1.66
N MET A 210 -9.95 9.35 0.50
CA MET A 210 -8.66 9.94 0.10
C MET A 210 -8.73 11.48 0.01
N GLY A 211 -9.89 12.02 -0.29
CA GLY A 211 -10.07 13.44 -0.55
C GLY A 211 -9.48 13.88 -1.89
N LYS A 212 -9.46 15.20 -2.13
CA LYS A 212 -8.97 15.75 -3.40
C LYS A 212 -7.45 15.63 -3.52
N LYS A 213 -6.98 14.93 -4.55
CA LYS A 213 -5.56 14.76 -4.88
C LYS A 213 -5.27 15.19 -6.32
N LYS A 214 -4.07 15.71 -6.56
CA LYS A 214 -3.67 16.08 -7.93
C LYS A 214 -3.35 14.83 -8.76
N TYR A 215 -2.65 13.88 -8.16
CA TYR A 215 -2.23 12.65 -8.80
C TYR A 215 -2.65 11.45 -7.95
N VAL A 216 -3.18 10.42 -8.60
CA VAL A 216 -3.55 9.16 -7.95
C VAL A 216 -2.77 8.02 -8.61
N ILE A 217 -2.21 7.14 -7.79
CA ILE A 217 -1.58 5.92 -8.26
C ILE A 217 -2.50 4.77 -7.85
N PHE A 218 -3.00 4.03 -8.83
CA PHE A 218 -3.67 2.76 -8.57
C PHE A 218 -2.59 1.71 -8.31
N ILE A 219 -2.55 1.20 -7.08
CA ILE A 219 -1.48 0.30 -6.58
C ILE A 219 -1.80 -1.17 -6.79
N ASP A 220 -2.75 -1.45 -7.66
CA ASP A 220 -3.05 -2.81 -8.12
C ASP A 220 -1.80 -3.45 -8.72
N ASN A 221 -1.53 -4.70 -8.42
CA ASN A 221 -0.40 -5.42 -9.02
C ASN A 221 -0.58 -5.68 -10.53
N ASN A 222 -1.83 -5.72 -10.99
CA ASN A 222 -2.23 -5.65 -12.39
C ASN A 222 -3.58 -4.94 -12.51
N PHE A 223 -3.57 -3.66 -12.83
CA PHE A 223 -4.79 -2.85 -12.96
C PHE A 223 -5.71 -3.35 -14.07
N TYR A 224 -5.20 -3.96 -15.15
CA TYR A 224 -6.04 -4.54 -16.19
C TYR A 224 -6.75 -5.81 -15.71
N GLY A 225 -6.04 -6.73 -15.06
CA GLY A 225 -6.55 -7.93 -14.42
C GLY A 225 -7.17 -8.96 -15.37
N ASN A 226 -7.03 -8.76 -16.69
CA ASN A 226 -7.64 -9.56 -17.75
C ASN A 226 -9.18 -9.70 -17.61
N ASP A 227 -9.83 -8.70 -17.03
CA ASP A 227 -11.27 -8.59 -16.90
C ASP A 227 -11.75 -7.32 -17.59
N ARG A 228 -12.17 -7.45 -18.85
CA ARG A 228 -12.56 -6.32 -19.70
C ARG A 228 -13.71 -5.52 -19.12
N LYS A 229 -14.72 -6.18 -18.57
CA LYS A 229 -15.90 -5.52 -18.01
C LYS A 229 -15.48 -4.66 -16.80
N PHE A 230 -14.82 -5.25 -15.84
CA PHE A 230 -14.36 -4.55 -14.64
C PHE A 230 -13.37 -3.43 -14.97
N PHE A 231 -12.50 -3.62 -15.96
CA PHE A 231 -11.61 -2.58 -16.44
C PHE A 231 -12.37 -1.35 -16.95
N LEU A 232 -13.38 -1.53 -17.82
CA LEU A 232 -14.17 -0.43 -18.36
C LEU A 232 -15.01 0.27 -17.28
N GLU A 233 -15.66 -0.48 -16.40
CA GLU A 233 -16.44 0.07 -15.28
C GLU A 233 -15.57 0.93 -14.35
N ARG A 234 -14.32 0.51 -14.09
CA ARG A 234 -13.37 1.33 -13.32
C ARG A 234 -12.96 2.60 -14.06
N LEU A 235 -12.73 2.54 -15.37
CA LEU A 235 -12.42 3.75 -16.14
C LEU A 235 -13.58 4.76 -16.11
N ASP A 236 -14.82 4.30 -16.18
CA ASP A 236 -15.99 5.17 -16.09
C ASP A 236 -16.09 5.77 -14.68
N LEU A 237 -15.90 4.98 -13.62
CA LEU A 237 -15.81 5.49 -12.26
C LEU A 237 -14.71 6.57 -12.13
N ILE A 238 -13.52 6.32 -12.68
CA ILE A 238 -12.40 7.28 -12.64
C ILE A 238 -12.77 8.59 -13.36
N LYS A 239 -13.40 8.50 -14.54
CA LYS A 239 -13.88 9.68 -15.29
C LYS A 239 -14.87 10.48 -14.43
N ASP A 240 -15.81 9.83 -13.76
CA ASP A 240 -16.78 10.50 -12.89
C ASP A 240 -16.10 11.17 -11.69
N MET A 241 -15.17 10.47 -11.03
CA MET A 241 -14.44 11.03 -9.90
C MET A 241 -13.51 12.18 -10.31
N ARG A 242 -12.98 12.17 -11.55
CA ARG A 242 -12.27 13.32 -12.14
C ARG A 242 -13.18 14.51 -12.38
N LYS A 243 -14.37 14.29 -12.96
CA LYS A 243 -15.38 15.36 -13.15
C LYS A 243 -15.79 15.96 -11.80
N ALA A 244 -15.93 15.15 -10.77
CA ALA A 244 -16.21 15.59 -9.40
C ALA A 244 -15.01 16.27 -8.71
N GLY A 245 -13.84 16.30 -9.32
CA GLY A 245 -12.65 16.99 -8.85
C GLY A 245 -11.86 16.27 -7.74
N TYR A 246 -12.07 14.98 -7.56
CA TYR A 246 -11.30 14.19 -6.57
C TYR A 246 -9.88 13.88 -7.04
N LEU A 247 -9.67 13.71 -8.34
CA LEU A 247 -8.34 13.53 -8.93
C LEU A 247 -8.26 14.23 -10.27
N ARG A 248 -7.06 14.72 -10.61
CA ARG A 248 -6.80 15.34 -11.92
C ARG A 248 -6.30 14.29 -12.92
N SER A 249 -5.35 13.47 -12.50
CA SER A 249 -4.69 12.50 -13.34
C SER A 249 -4.25 11.30 -12.51
N TRP A 250 -3.96 10.20 -13.18
CA TRP A 250 -3.61 8.96 -12.49
C TRP A 250 -2.55 8.15 -13.25
N ALA A 251 -1.99 7.17 -12.56
CA ALA A 251 -1.08 6.16 -13.07
C ALA A 251 -1.43 4.79 -12.49
N ALA A 252 -1.02 3.72 -13.13
CA ALA A 252 -1.26 2.35 -12.66
C ALA A 252 -0.16 1.39 -13.10
N LEU A 253 -0.15 0.19 -12.50
CA LEU A 253 0.66 -0.94 -12.91
C LEU A 253 -0.19 -1.87 -13.78
N VAL A 254 0.35 -2.27 -14.92
CA VAL A 254 -0.28 -3.22 -15.84
C VAL A 254 0.72 -4.30 -16.24
N THR A 255 0.23 -5.42 -16.69
CA THR A 255 1.04 -6.44 -17.38
C THR A 255 0.85 -6.31 -18.89
N THR A 256 1.65 -7.01 -19.67
CA THR A 256 1.64 -6.88 -21.14
C THR A 256 0.33 -7.34 -21.81
N ASP A 257 -0.49 -8.12 -21.11
CA ASP A 257 -1.84 -8.48 -21.56
C ASP A 257 -2.75 -7.26 -21.79
N PHE A 258 -2.50 -6.15 -21.13
CA PHE A 258 -3.14 -4.87 -21.36
C PHE A 258 -2.99 -4.40 -22.84
N PHE A 259 -1.82 -4.63 -23.44
CA PHE A 259 -1.48 -4.17 -24.78
C PHE A 259 -1.99 -5.07 -25.91
N HIS A 260 -2.65 -6.19 -25.60
CA HIS A 260 -3.32 -7.02 -26.61
C HIS A 260 -4.45 -6.30 -27.37
N LYS A 261 -4.95 -5.21 -26.78
CA LYS A 261 -5.98 -4.36 -27.38
C LYS A 261 -5.46 -2.95 -27.54
N ASP A 262 -5.23 -2.52 -28.78
CA ASP A 262 -4.66 -1.20 -29.08
C ASP A 262 -5.51 -0.06 -28.50
N GLU A 263 -6.85 -0.23 -28.49
CA GLU A 263 -7.78 0.75 -27.90
C GLU A 263 -7.59 0.99 -26.40
N ASN A 264 -6.92 0.07 -25.66
CA ASN A 264 -6.72 0.24 -24.22
C ASN A 264 -5.90 1.49 -23.88
N LEU A 265 -4.90 1.83 -24.69
CA LEU A 265 -4.11 3.04 -24.50
C LEU A 265 -4.94 4.31 -24.65
N GLU A 266 -5.82 4.36 -25.66
CA GLU A 266 -6.72 5.48 -25.86
C GLU A 266 -7.73 5.60 -24.70
N LEU A 267 -8.32 4.50 -24.28
CA LEU A 267 -9.28 4.46 -23.18
C LEU A 267 -8.71 4.97 -21.86
N VAL A 268 -7.48 4.56 -21.50
CA VAL A 268 -6.83 5.04 -20.26
C VAL A 268 -6.40 6.51 -20.38
N ARG A 269 -5.88 6.93 -21.55
CA ARG A 269 -5.57 8.33 -21.82
C ARG A 269 -6.81 9.22 -21.64
N ASP A 270 -7.91 8.84 -22.25
CA ASP A 270 -9.18 9.60 -22.18
C ASP A 270 -9.75 9.64 -20.77
N ALA A 271 -9.50 8.59 -19.98
CA ALA A 271 -9.78 8.57 -18.55
C ALA A 271 -8.78 9.40 -17.72
N GLY A 272 -7.73 9.97 -18.33
CA GLY A 272 -6.75 10.86 -17.69
C GLY A 272 -5.54 10.16 -17.11
N CYS A 273 -5.20 8.98 -17.61
CA CYS A 273 -3.95 8.32 -17.28
C CYS A 273 -2.76 9.13 -17.80
N LEU A 274 -1.76 9.35 -16.96
CA LEU A 274 -0.50 9.97 -17.32
C LEU A 274 0.61 8.96 -17.56
N GLY A 275 0.53 7.81 -16.93
CA GLY A 275 1.60 6.84 -17.02
C GLY A 275 1.20 5.44 -16.61
N LEU A 276 1.85 4.48 -17.23
CA LEU A 276 1.73 3.06 -16.91
C LEU A 276 3.10 2.50 -16.55
N PHE A 277 3.12 1.66 -15.53
CA PHE A 277 4.28 0.83 -15.21
C PHE A 277 3.99 -0.61 -15.64
N THR A 278 4.97 -1.25 -16.30
CA THR A 278 4.90 -2.69 -16.60
C THR A 278 6.25 -3.37 -16.38
N GLY A 279 6.20 -4.61 -15.93
CA GLY A 279 7.37 -5.48 -15.89
C GLY A 279 7.63 -6.06 -17.28
N ILE A 280 8.57 -5.52 -18.01
CA ILE A 280 9.08 -6.10 -19.26
C ILE A 280 9.91 -7.36 -18.94
N GLU A 281 10.68 -7.31 -17.88
CA GLU A 281 11.58 -8.27 -17.26
C GLU A 281 12.82 -8.58 -18.13
N ALA A 282 12.64 -9.04 -19.38
CA ALA A 282 13.75 -9.39 -20.27
C ALA A 282 13.39 -9.12 -21.74
N PHE A 283 14.39 -9.05 -22.59
CA PHE A 283 14.23 -9.04 -24.06
C PHE A 283 14.40 -10.43 -24.68
N ASP A 284 14.92 -11.39 -23.92
CA ASP A 284 15.10 -12.77 -24.37
C ASP A 284 13.76 -13.51 -24.35
N THR A 285 13.32 -13.92 -25.54
CA THR A 285 12.02 -14.59 -25.73
C THR A 285 11.95 -15.94 -25.03
N GLN A 286 13.07 -16.69 -25.02
CA GLN A 286 13.10 -18.01 -24.37
C GLN A 286 13.00 -17.87 -22.85
N TRP A 287 13.68 -16.89 -22.27
CA TRP A 287 13.56 -16.59 -20.85
C TRP A 287 12.13 -16.20 -20.49
N LEU A 288 11.51 -15.32 -21.30
CA LEU A 288 10.12 -14.91 -21.10
C LEU A 288 9.14 -16.06 -21.20
N GLN A 289 9.30 -16.96 -22.17
CA GLN A 289 8.43 -18.16 -22.28
C GLN A 289 8.47 -19.02 -21.02
N ASN A 290 9.63 -19.15 -20.39
CA ASN A 290 9.79 -19.97 -19.20
C ASN A 290 9.32 -19.28 -17.90
N ASN A 291 9.42 -17.96 -17.83
CA ASN A 291 9.25 -17.21 -16.58
C ASN A 291 8.06 -16.23 -16.59
N LYS A 292 7.70 -15.67 -17.75
CA LYS A 292 6.62 -14.71 -17.92
C LYS A 292 5.98 -14.84 -19.32
N ALA A 293 5.35 -15.96 -19.55
CA ALA A 293 4.85 -16.35 -20.88
C ALA A 293 3.94 -15.29 -21.54
N GLN A 294 3.18 -14.52 -20.75
CA GLN A 294 2.32 -13.44 -21.25
C GLN A 294 3.13 -12.31 -21.93
N ASN A 295 4.43 -12.19 -21.66
CA ASN A 295 5.31 -11.20 -22.29
C ASN A 295 5.99 -11.74 -23.57
N ALA A 296 6.08 -13.06 -23.76
CA ALA A 296 6.90 -13.68 -24.80
C ALA A 296 6.41 -13.40 -26.22
N HIS A 297 5.15 -13.04 -26.38
CA HIS A 297 4.50 -12.84 -27.68
C HIS A 297 4.51 -11.38 -28.14
N PHE A 298 5.14 -10.47 -27.39
CA PHE A 298 5.17 -9.06 -27.71
C PHE A 298 6.60 -8.57 -27.96
N PRO A 299 6.82 -7.79 -29.03
CA PRO A 299 8.03 -7.00 -29.18
C PRO A 299 8.05 -5.89 -28.11
N GLN A 300 8.84 -6.05 -27.07
CA GLN A 300 8.84 -5.15 -25.90
C GLN A 300 9.12 -3.67 -26.29
N VAL A 301 9.98 -3.46 -27.30
CA VAL A 301 10.29 -2.12 -27.81
C VAL A 301 9.07 -1.47 -28.46
N GLU A 302 8.24 -2.25 -29.15
CA GLU A 302 7.00 -1.75 -29.78
C GLU A 302 5.99 -1.27 -28.75
N LEU A 303 5.88 -1.95 -27.60
CA LEU A 303 4.99 -1.52 -26.50
C LEU A 303 5.40 -0.15 -25.96
N ILE A 304 6.71 0.10 -25.86
CA ILE A 304 7.24 1.39 -25.43
C ILE A 304 6.84 2.49 -26.42
N SER A 305 7.08 2.25 -27.72
CA SER A 305 6.75 3.21 -28.77
C SER A 305 5.24 3.50 -28.81
N LYS A 306 4.40 2.48 -28.83
CA LYS A 306 2.93 2.63 -28.81
C LYS A 306 2.44 3.47 -27.63
N SER A 307 3.01 3.26 -26.44
CA SER A 307 2.64 4.03 -25.25
C SER A 307 3.01 5.50 -25.36
N LEU A 308 4.21 5.79 -25.86
CA LEU A 308 4.68 7.15 -26.08
C LEU A 308 3.86 7.88 -27.18
N ASP A 309 3.56 7.20 -28.28
CA ASP A 309 2.71 7.72 -29.35
C ASP A 309 1.29 8.04 -28.88
N ALA A 310 0.77 7.24 -27.95
CA ALA A 310 -0.50 7.50 -27.28
C ALA A 310 -0.44 8.65 -26.24
N GLY A 311 0.74 9.21 -25.97
CA GLY A 311 0.93 10.26 -24.96
C GLY A 311 0.87 9.77 -23.52
N VAL A 312 1.10 8.48 -23.29
CA VAL A 312 1.16 7.86 -21.96
C VAL A 312 2.62 7.59 -21.60
N VAL A 313 3.08 8.14 -20.47
CA VAL A 313 4.43 7.88 -19.97
C VAL A 313 4.57 6.41 -19.61
N PHE A 314 5.58 5.76 -20.15
CA PHE A 314 5.83 4.35 -19.94
C PHE A 314 7.01 4.12 -19.01
N HIS A 315 6.76 3.51 -17.87
CA HIS A 315 7.78 3.03 -16.94
C HIS A 315 7.86 1.52 -17.03
N TYR A 316 9.07 0.97 -17.05
CA TYR A 316 9.25 -0.47 -17.13
C TYR A 316 10.32 -0.98 -16.18
N GLY A 317 10.14 -2.21 -15.71
CA GLY A 317 11.09 -2.97 -14.92
C GLY A 317 11.80 -4.00 -15.78
N LEU A 318 13.11 -4.15 -15.58
CA LEU A 318 13.94 -5.20 -16.14
C LEU A 318 14.57 -5.99 -14.99
N ILE A 319 14.65 -7.31 -15.16
CA ILE A 319 15.45 -8.17 -14.31
C ILE A 319 16.82 -8.26 -14.96
N MET A 320 17.83 -7.78 -14.24
CA MET A 320 19.21 -7.87 -14.65
C MET A 320 19.83 -9.06 -13.92
N ASP A 321 20.09 -10.12 -14.65
CA ASP A 321 20.89 -11.25 -14.15
C ASP A 321 22.36 -10.85 -14.26
N VAL A 322 23.09 -10.91 -13.15
CA VAL A 322 24.48 -10.49 -13.03
C VAL A 322 25.40 -11.71 -13.01
#